data_2fa24911323a1600a22600f43a393963
#
_entry.id   2fa24911323a1600a22600f43a393963
#
_cell.length_a   1.000
_cell.length_b   1.000
_cell.length_c   1.000
_cell.angle_alpha   90.00
_cell.angle_beta   90.00
_cell.angle_gamma   90.00
#
_symmetry.space_group_name_H-M   'P 1'
#
loop_
_entity.id
_entity.type
_entity.pdbx_description
1 polymer ?
#
loop_
_entity_poly.entity_id
_entity_poly.type
_entity_poly.pdbx_seq_one_letter_code
_entity_poly.pdbx_strand_id
1 'polypeptide(L)'
;MVGDQSSYVMLAVSAMDAAASSIRQSMSGSRYFRSFCDKFAARFTDRYMAAISKAGPISEVGAEQLLLDAQALKSALLAMPVSAAGDAGENDSGNHRNPPPAAYARIVAQGVGKIEAILKAILASSDPPDALVDRFLLLFPAAPKDTFQQILALKGIRPAEQH
;
A
#
# COMPACT_ATOMS: atom_id res chain seq x y z
N MET A 1 -2.05 0.46 -22.08
CA MET A 1 -2.04 1.87 -21.70
C MET A 1 -2.45 1.94 -20.23
N VAL A 2 -1.52 2.26 -19.37
CA VAL A 2 -1.77 2.46 -17.94
C VAL A 2 -2.32 3.88 -17.80
N GLY A 3 -3.59 4.04 -17.48
CA GLY A 3 -4.22 5.37 -17.44
C GLY A 3 -4.93 5.68 -16.13
N ASP A 4 -5.62 4.69 -15.58
CA ASP A 4 -6.42 4.82 -14.35
C ASP A 4 -6.20 3.63 -13.42
N GLN A 5 -6.60 3.79 -12.17
CA GLN A 5 -6.60 2.71 -11.18
C GLN A 5 -7.50 1.56 -11.60
N SER A 6 -7.17 0.35 -11.22
CA SER A 6 -7.96 -0.85 -11.51
C SER A 6 -9.36 -0.79 -10.90
N SER A 7 -10.34 -1.41 -11.54
CA SER A 7 -11.74 -1.40 -11.08
C SER A 7 -11.93 -1.97 -9.68
N TYR A 8 -11.12 -2.97 -9.27
CA TYR A 8 -11.19 -3.53 -7.92
C TYR A 8 -10.80 -2.51 -6.85
N VAL A 9 -9.96 -1.52 -7.16
CA VAL A 9 -9.56 -0.46 -6.23
C VAL A 9 -10.75 0.40 -5.86
N MET A 10 -11.58 0.76 -6.83
CA MET A 10 -12.82 1.52 -6.60
C MET A 10 -13.76 0.77 -5.65
N LEU A 11 -13.91 -0.54 -5.86
CA LEU A 11 -14.72 -1.40 -4.98
C LEU A 11 -14.12 -1.48 -3.57
N ALA A 12 -12.79 -1.63 -3.47
CA ALA A 12 -12.10 -1.69 -2.18
C ALA A 12 -12.24 -0.37 -1.41
N VAL A 13 -12.06 0.77 -2.08
CA VAL A 13 -12.22 2.11 -1.47
C VAL A 13 -13.65 2.31 -0.98
N SER A 14 -14.64 2.01 -1.80
CA SER A 14 -16.06 2.10 -1.42
C SER A 14 -16.40 1.21 -0.22
N ALA A 15 -15.87 -0.01 -0.17
CA ALA A 15 -16.05 -0.91 0.95
C ALA A 15 -15.36 -0.42 2.23
N MET A 16 -14.16 0.18 2.10
CA MET A 16 -13.46 0.80 3.23
C MET A 16 -14.25 1.96 3.83
N ASP A 17 -14.78 2.85 3.00
CA ASP A 17 -15.56 4.00 3.44
C ASP A 17 -16.86 3.56 4.13
N ALA A 18 -17.58 2.60 3.56
CA ALA A 18 -18.79 2.04 4.14
C ALA A 18 -18.51 1.37 5.49
N ALA A 19 -17.45 0.56 5.57
CA ALA A 19 -17.04 -0.11 6.80
C ALA A 19 -16.60 0.88 7.87
N ALA A 20 -15.79 1.89 7.51
CA ALA A 20 -15.33 2.93 8.42
C ALA A 20 -16.50 3.71 9.01
N SER A 21 -17.46 4.11 8.18
CA SER A 21 -18.67 4.82 8.61
C SER A 21 -19.52 3.98 9.56
N SER A 22 -19.77 2.72 9.22
CA SER A 22 -20.56 1.80 10.06
C SER A 22 -19.90 1.56 11.41
N ILE A 23 -18.58 1.30 11.42
CA ILE A 23 -17.82 1.05 12.65
C ILE A 23 -17.78 2.32 13.51
N ARG A 24 -17.59 3.49 12.90
CA ARG A 24 -17.60 4.76 13.60
C ARG A 24 -18.91 4.99 14.34
N GLN A 25 -20.05 4.74 13.69
CA GLN A 25 -21.37 4.87 14.29
C GLN A 25 -21.60 3.90 15.45
N SER A 26 -21.00 2.71 15.38
CA SER A 26 -21.15 1.66 16.41
C SER A 26 -20.21 1.82 17.59
N MET A 27 -19.17 2.64 17.48
CA MET A 27 -18.16 2.81 18.52
C MET A 27 -18.42 4.05 19.38
N SER A 28 -18.49 3.86 20.70
CA SER A 28 -18.56 4.92 21.69
C SER A 28 -17.17 5.52 21.92
N GLY A 29 -16.75 6.45 21.08
CA GLY A 29 -15.55 7.24 21.28
C GLY A 29 -14.47 7.12 20.20
N SER A 30 -13.87 8.26 19.92
CA SER A 30 -12.88 8.44 18.85
C SER A 30 -11.60 7.59 19.02
N ARG A 31 -11.25 7.28 20.27
CA ARG A 31 -10.03 6.48 20.59
C ARG A 31 -10.11 5.06 20.07
N TYR A 32 -11.26 4.40 20.21
CA TYR A 32 -11.45 3.03 19.73
C TYR A 32 -11.47 2.97 18.21
N PHE A 33 -12.12 3.93 17.58
CA PHE A 33 -12.12 4.04 16.12
C PHE A 33 -10.71 4.28 15.57
N ARG A 34 -9.91 5.11 16.23
CA ARG A 34 -8.51 5.33 15.87
C ARG A 34 -7.68 4.05 15.94
N SER A 35 -7.81 3.30 17.04
CA SER A 35 -7.15 1.98 17.19
C SER A 35 -7.59 0.99 16.12
N PHE A 36 -8.86 1.04 15.71
CA PHE A 36 -9.36 0.25 14.59
C PHE A 36 -8.66 0.64 13.28
N CYS A 37 -8.58 1.93 12.96
CA CYS A 37 -7.91 2.41 11.74
C CYS A 37 -6.44 1.96 11.69
N ASP A 38 -5.70 2.10 12.79
CA ASP A 38 -4.30 1.67 12.89
C ASP A 38 -4.13 0.17 12.57
N LYS A 39 -4.95 -0.67 13.19
CA LYS A 39 -4.91 -2.12 12.98
C LYS A 39 -5.39 -2.53 11.60
N PHE A 40 -6.40 -1.84 11.09
CA PHE A 40 -6.93 -2.09 9.76
C PHE A 40 -5.88 -1.78 8.70
N ALA A 41 -5.27 -0.59 8.73
CA ALA A 41 -4.25 -0.18 7.76
C ALA A 41 -3.06 -1.14 7.74
N ALA A 42 -2.53 -1.53 8.91
CA ALA A 42 -1.44 -2.48 9.02
C ALA A 42 -1.81 -3.84 8.38
N ARG A 43 -2.96 -4.40 8.77
CA ARG A 43 -3.39 -5.71 8.25
C ARG A 43 -3.76 -5.68 6.77
N PHE A 44 -4.35 -4.58 6.31
CA PHE A 44 -4.70 -4.42 4.90
C PHE A 44 -3.44 -4.42 4.03
N THR A 45 -2.45 -3.61 4.38
CA THR A 45 -1.19 -3.52 3.62
C THR A 45 -0.43 -4.84 3.63
N ASP A 46 -0.39 -5.56 4.76
CA ASP A 46 0.23 -6.89 4.83
C ASP A 46 -0.48 -7.91 3.94
N ARG A 47 -1.82 -7.92 3.94
CA ARG A 47 -2.59 -8.83 3.08
C ARG A 47 -2.48 -8.48 1.61
N TYR A 48 -2.49 -7.20 1.28
CA TYR A 48 -2.30 -6.75 -0.09
C TYR A 48 -0.92 -7.14 -0.62
N MET A 49 0.12 -6.95 0.19
CA MET A 49 1.47 -7.43 -0.12
C MET A 49 1.53 -8.94 -0.33
N ALA A 50 0.89 -9.72 0.54
CA ALA A 50 0.82 -11.16 0.41
C ALA A 50 0.07 -11.60 -0.87
N ALA A 51 -0.96 -10.87 -1.27
CA ALA A 51 -1.68 -11.12 -2.52
C ALA A 51 -0.81 -10.88 -3.75
N ILE A 52 -0.06 -9.77 -3.78
CA ILE A 52 0.92 -9.46 -4.83
C ILE A 52 1.96 -10.59 -4.91
N SER A 53 2.49 -11.03 -3.76
CA SER A 53 3.49 -12.10 -3.71
C SER A 53 3.00 -13.43 -4.25
N LYS A 54 1.71 -13.71 -4.14
CA LYS A 54 1.07 -14.94 -4.65
C LYS A 54 0.66 -14.88 -6.12
N ALA A 55 0.63 -13.69 -6.70
CA ALA A 55 0.17 -13.51 -8.08
C ALA A 55 1.13 -14.15 -9.12
N GLY A 56 2.34 -14.53 -8.71
CA GLY A 56 3.37 -15.06 -9.62
C GLY A 56 4.12 -13.95 -10.36
N PRO A 57 4.79 -14.27 -11.49
CA PRO A 57 5.54 -13.28 -12.23
C PRO A 57 4.68 -12.10 -12.68
N ILE A 58 5.15 -10.88 -12.41
CA ILE A 58 4.47 -9.64 -12.71
C ILE A 58 5.20 -8.96 -13.86
N SER A 59 4.49 -8.61 -14.94
CA SER A 59 5.04 -7.85 -16.06
C SER A 59 5.31 -6.40 -15.64
N GLU A 60 6.14 -5.69 -16.41
CA GLU A 60 6.40 -4.26 -16.19
C GLU A 60 5.10 -3.44 -16.20
N VAL A 61 4.24 -3.64 -17.20
CA VAL A 61 2.92 -2.99 -17.25
C VAL A 61 2.06 -3.33 -16.04
N GLY A 62 2.09 -4.58 -15.59
CA GLY A 62 1.39 -5.01 -14.38
C GLY A 62 1.94 -4.33 -13.11
N ALA A 63 3.25 -4.15 -13.02
CA ALA A 63 3.87 -3.48 -11.89
C ALA A 63 3.57 -1.96 -11.89
N GLU A 64 3.54 -1.32 -13.06
CA GLU A 64 3.10 0.08 -13.20
C GLU A 64 1.65 0.25 -12.77
N GLN A 65 0.76 -0.66 -13.20
CA GLN A 65 -0.64 -0.63 -12.80
C GLN A 65 -0.81 -0.81 -11.30
N LEU A 66 -0.10 -1.77 -10.71
CA LEU A 66 -0.13 -2.00 -9.26
C LEU A 66 0.43 -0.81 -8.45
N LEU A 67 1.37 -0.05 -9.00
CA LEU A 67 1.84 1.20 -8.38
C LEU A 67 0.74 2.27 -8.34
N LEU A 68 0.00 2.45 -9.41
CA LEU A 68 -1.16 3.36 -9.44
C LEU A 68 -2.23 2.90 -8.43
N ASP A 69 -2.53 1.62 -8.41
CA ASP A 69 -3.48 1.01 -7.48
C ASP A 69 -3.04 1.22 -6.02
N ALA A 70 -1.76 1.01 -5.72
CA ALA A 70 -1.19 1.24 -4.37
C ALA A 70 -1.29 2.71 -3.94
N GLN A 71 -1.10 3.64 -4.85
CA GLN A 71 -1.25 5.09 -4.58
C GLN A 71 -2.70 5.46 -4.26
N ALA A 72 -3.65 4.94 -5.03
CA ALA A 72 -5.07 5.15 -4.79
C ALA A 72 -5.51 4.55 -3.44
N LEU A 73 -5.07 3.34 -3.11
CA LEU A 73 -5.32 2.68 -1.83
C LEU A 73 -4.69 3.46 -0.66
N LYS A 74 -3.48 4.00 -0.85
CA LYS A 74 -2.81 4.85 0.15
C LYS A 74 -3.65 6.09 0.47
N SER A 75 -4.16 6.76 -0.56
CA SER A 75 -5.01 7.95 -0.40
C SER A 75 -6.30 7.61 0.35
N ALA A 76 -6.93 6.48 0.03
CA ALA A 76 -8.14 6.02 0.71
C ALA A 76 -7.87 5.66 2.17
N LEU A 77 -6.78 4.96 2.46
CA LEU A 77 -6.38 4.65 3.84
C LEU A 77 -6.16 5.93 4.65
N LEU A 78 -5.44 6.91 4.10
CA LEU A 78 -5.17 8.18 4.78
C LEU A 78 -6.46 8.99 5.04
N ALA A 79 -7.45 8.89 4.17
CA ALA A 79 -8.75 9.54 4.33
C ALA A 79 -9.63 8.88 5.41
N MET A 80 -9.46 7.59 5.69
CA MET A 80 -10.34 6.79 6.53
C MET A 80 -10.61 7.37 7.93
N PRO A 81 -9.61 7.85 8.72
CA PRO A 81 -9.87 8.45 10.02
C PRO A 81 -10.55 9.83 9.94
N VAL A 82 -10.45 10.49 8.79
CA VAL A 82 -10.97 11.86 8.57
C VAL A 82 -12.38 11.83 7.99
N SER A 83 -12.65 10.96 7.02
CA SER A 83 -13.98 10.81 6.41
C SER A 83 -15.05 10.42 7.44
N ALA A 84 -14.65 9.67 8.46
CA ALA A 84 -15.55 9.30 9.55
C ALA A 84 -15.71 10.41 10.61
N ALA A 85 -14.97 11.50 10.56
CA ALA A 85 -15.07 12.64 11.48
C ALA A 85 -16.10 13.70 11.02
N GLY A 86 -16.85 13.43 9.96
CA GLY A 86 -17.94 14.28 9.50
C GLY A 86 -19.02 14.41 10.57
N ASP A 87 -19.28 15.63 10.97
CA ASP A 87 -20.27 16.12 11.94
C ASP A 87 -19.84 16.28 13.40
N ALA A 88 -18.87 17.14 13.63
CA ALA A 88 -18.83 17.88 14.90
C ALA A 88 -18.32 19.30 14.63
N GLY A 89 -19.22 20.20 14.28
CA GLY A 89 -18.94 21.63 14.26
C GLY A 89 -19.20 22.31 12.91
N GLU A 90 -20.44 22.69 12.66
CA GLU A 90 -20.78 23.84 11.81
C GLU A 90 -20.00 25.06 12.30
N ASN A 91 -19.08 25.52 11.51
CA ASN A 91 -18.52 26.85 11.33
C ASN A 91 -17.04 26.82 11.08
N ASP A 92 -16.62 26.46 9.88
CA ASP A 92 -15.52 27.16 9.22
C ASP A 92 -15.58 26.99 7.71
N SER A 93 -15.73 28.12 7.03
CA SER A 93 -15.70 28.27 5.59
C SER A 93 -14.25 28.14 5.11
N GLY A 94 -13.76 26.94 5.00
CA GLY A 94 -12.41 26.68 4.52
C GLY A 94 -12.18 25.19 4.28
N ASN A 95 -11.87 24.85 3.05
CA ASN A 95 -11.55 23.55 2.51
C ASN A 95 -10.28 22.93 3.19
N HIS A 96 -10.27 22.86 4.51
CA HIS A 96 -9.20 22.26 5.32
C HIS A 96 -9.64 20.89 5.81
N ARG A 97 -9.45 19.85 4.95
CA ARG A 97 -9.45 18.47 5.43
C ARG A 97 -8.35 18.39 6.49
N ASN A 98 -8.74 18.19 7.74
CA ASN A 98 -7.77 17.95 8.79
C ASN A 98 -6.83 16.80 8.40
N PRO A 99 -5.50 16.99 8.51
CA PRO A 99 -4.56 15.94 8.16
C PRO A 99 -4.78 14.71 9.06
N PRO A 100 -4.54 13.51 8.55
CA PRO A 100 -4.62 12.30 9.37
C PRO A 100 -3.61 12.38 10.53
N PRO A 101 -3.90 11.71 11.67
CA PRO A 101 -2.97 11.67 12.78
C PRO A 101 -1.57 11.19 12.35
N ALA A 102 -0.52 11.86 12.79
CA ALA A 102 0.86 11.59 12.34
C ALA A 102 1.29 10.12 12.57
N ALA A 103 0.89 9.51 13.68
CA ALA A 103 1.18 8.10 13.96
C ALA A 103 0.48 7.17 12.95
N TYR A 104 -0.78 7.43 12.63
CA TYR A 104 -1.52 6.68 11.62
C TYR A 104 -0.92 6.84 10.23
N ALA A 105 -0.63 8.08 9.83
CA ALA A 105 0.01 8.36 8.54
C ALA A 105 1.34 7.60 8.38
N ARG A 106 2.09 7.44 9.47
CA ARG A 106 3.34 6.65 9.48
C ARG A 106 3.08 5.16 9.25
N ILE A 107 2.04 4.58 9.86
CA ILE A 107 1.65 3.17 9.65
C ILE A 107 1.31 2.95 8.17
N VAL A 108 0.48 3.81 7.58
CA VAL A 108 0.11 3.73 6.16
C VAL A 108 1.35 3.88 5.27
N ALA A 109 2.19 4.88 5.53
CA ALA A 109 3.40 5.14 4.75
C ALA A 109 4.38 3.95 4.79
N GLN A 110 4.55 3.32 5.94
CA GLN A 110 5.42 2.14 6.09
C GLN A 110 4.85 0.93 5.35
N GLY A 111 3.56 0.65 5.49
CA GLY A 111 2.92 -0.50 4.84
C GLY A 111 2.91 -0.37 3.32
N VAL A 112 2.42 0.76 2.79
CA VAL A 112 2.37 1.01 1.34
C VAL A 112 3.79 1.20 0.77
N GLY A 113 4.70 1.84 1.52
CA GLY A 113 6.09 2.02 1.09
C GLY A 113 6.82 0.72 0.80
N LYS A 114 6.56 -0.35 1.55
CA LYS A 114 7.10 -1.69 1.26
C LYS A 114 6.57 -2.23 -0.08
N ILE A 115 5.28 -2.04 -0.35
CA ILE A 115 4.64 -2.47 -1.60
C ILE A 115 5.24 -1.69 -2.78
N GLU A 116 5.31 -0.36 -2.67
CA GLU A 116 5.92 0.51 -3.69
C GLU A 116 7.38 0.14 -3.96
N ALA A 117 8.17 -0.16 -2.93
CA ALA A 117 9.58 -0.52 -3.07
C ALA A 117 9.76 -1.84 -3.85
N ILE A 118 8.94 -2.85 -3.58
CA ILE A 118 8.96 -4.13 -4.31
C ILE A 118 8.55 -3.93 -5.76
N LEU A 119 7.48 -3.19 -6.03
CA LEU A 119 7.03 -2.91 -7.39
C LEU A 119 8.08 -2.12 -8.18
N LYS A 120 8.73 -1.14 -7.58
CA LYS A 120 9.85 -0.40 -8.17
C LYS A 120 11.05 -1.30 -8.45
N ALA A 121 11.33 -2.27 -7.56
CA ALA A 121 12.39 -3.25 -7.81
C ALA A 121 12.05 -4.18 -8.99
N ILE A 122 10.77 -4.53 -9.18
CA ILE A 122 10.31 -5.28 -10.36
C ILE A 122 10.50 -4.45 -11.64
N LEU A 123 10.21 -3.16 -11.63
CA LEU A 123 10.39 -2.25 -12.75
C LEU A 123 11.86 -1.91 -13.04
N ALA A 124 12.76 -2.12 -12.08
CA ALA A 124 14.17 -1.85 -12.27
C ALA A 124 14.75 -2.75 -13.35
N SER A 125 15.60 -2.19 -14.23
CA SER A 125 16.31 -2.95 -15.24
C SER A 125 17.14 -4.07 -14.60
N SER A 126 17.16 -5.24 -15.22
CA SER A 126 17.97 -6.39 -14.80
C SER A 126 19.30 -6.47 -15.55
N ASP A 127 19.59 -5.50 -16.39
CA ASP A 127 20.78 -5.48 -17.24
C ASP A 127 21.64 -4.23 -16.92
N PRO A 128 22.89 -4.38 -16.48
CA PRO A 128 23.52 -5.65 -16.11
C PRO A 128 22.96 -6.25 -14.81
N PRO A 129 23.11 -7.57 -14.56
CA PRO A 129 22.58 -8.24 -13.35
C PRO A 129 23.04 -7.63 -12.04
N ASP A 130 24.27 -7.13 -11.98
CA ASP A 130 24.84 -6.49 -10.79
C ASP A 130 24.08 -5.21 -10.42
N ALA A 131 23.55 -4.48 -11.41
CA ALA A 131 22.76 -3.30 -11.19
C ALA A 131 21.42 -3.59 -10.45
N LEU A 132 20.88 -4.79 -10.61
CA LEU A 132 19.70 -5.23 -9.88
C LEU A 132 20.01 -5.42 -8.39
N VAL A 133 21.17 -6.00 -8.08
CA VAL A 133 21.63 -6.21 -6.70
C VAL A 133 21.86 -4.86 -6.02
N ASP A 134 22.57 -3.95 -6.68
CA ASP A 134 22.84 -2.62 -6.14
C ASP A 134 21.57 -1.83 -5.87
N ARG A 135 20.60 -1.87 -6.78
CA ARG A 135 19.30 -1.23 -6.60
C ARG A 135 18.48 -1.86 -5.49
N PHE A 136 18.55 -3.20 -5.37
CA PHE A 136 17.90 -3.90 -4.28
C PHE A 136 18.47 -3.45 -2.92
N LEU A 137 19.78 -3.42 -2.78
CA LEU A 137 20.44 -2.98 -1.55
C LEU A 137 20.14 -1.52 -1.22
N LEU A 138 19.99 -0.68 -2.24
CA LEU A 138 19.60 0.73 -2.06
C LEU A 138 18.16 0.87 -1.54
N LEU A 139 17.23 0.08 -2.09
CA LEU A 139 15.81 0.13 -1.69
C LEU A 139 15.54 -0.60 -0.37
N PHE A 140 16.34 -1.60 -0.06
CA PHE A 140 16.16 -2.49 1.08
C PHE A 140 17.48 -2.71 1.84
N PRO A 141 18.08 -1.69 2.46
CA PRO A 141 19.41 -1.77 3.06
C PRO A 141 19.54 -2.79 4.20
N ALA A 142 18.43 -3.21 4.80
CA ALA A 142 18.39 -4.18 5.90
C ALA A 142 17.47 -5.38 5.60
N ALA A 143 17.16 -5.64 4.32
CA ALA A 143 16.24 -6.70 3.96
C ALA A 143 16.88 -8.10 4.08
N PRO A 144 16.12 -9.10 4.57
CA PRO A 144 16.57 -10.49 4.54
C PRO A 144 16.71 -10.98 3.10
N LYS A 145 17.57 -12.00 2.91
CA LYS A 145 17.82 -12.63 1.58
C LYS A 145 16.54 -13.13 0.90
N ASP A 146 15.57 -13.55 1.70
CA ASP A 146 14.26 -14.02 1.20
C ASP A 146 13.50 -12.95 0.42
N THR A 147 13.65 -11.67 0.80
CA THR A 147 13.03 -10.55 0.06
C THR A 147 13.62 -10.42 -1.34
N PHE A 148 14.92 -10.61 -1.50
CA PHE A 148 15.56 -10.60 -2.82
C PHE A 148 15.08 -11.74 -3.69
N GLN A 149 15.02 -12.95 -3.14
CA GLN A 149 14.49 -14.12 -3.84
C GLN A 149 13.02 -13.93 -4.25
N GLN A 150 12.22 -13.32 -3.40
CA GLN A 150 10.83 -12.96 -3.71
C GLN A 150 10.76 -12.01 -4.90
N ILE A 151 11.59 -10.98 -4.95
CA ILE A 151 11.63 -10.03 -6.07
C ILE A 151 12.04 -10.72 -7.36
N LEU A 152 13.06 -11.60 -7.32
CA LEU A 152 13.48 -12.38 -8.48
C LEU A 152 12.34 -13.26 -9.00
N ALA A 153 11.63 -13.94 -8.10
CA ALA A 153 10.48 -14.77 -8.46
C ALA A 153 9.35 -13.94 -9.10
N LEU A 154 9.05 -12.75 -8.55
CA LEU A 154 8.06 -11.83 -9.09
C LEU A 154 8.47 -11.23 -10.45
N LYS A 155 9.77 -11.07 -10.70
CA LYS A 155 10.30 -10.70 -12.03
C LYS A 155 10.32 -11.87 -13.01
N GLY A 156 10.03 -13.10 -12.58
CA GLY A 156 10.13 -14.29 -13.42
C GLY A 156 11.58 -14.75 -13.66
N ILE A 157 12.53 -14.24 -12.90
CA ILE A 157 13.94 -14.64 -12.97
C ILE A 157 14.12 -15.86 -12.08
N ARG A 158 14.39 -17.02 -12.67
CA ARG A 158 14.73 -18.22 -11.91
C ARG A 158 16.18 -18.13 -11.45
N PRO A 159 16.49 -18.43 -10.16
CA PRO A 159 17.89 -18.64 -9.77
C PRO A 159 18.48 -19.72 -10.66
N ALA A 160 19.68 -19.47 -11.20
CA ALA A 160 20.41 -20.52 -11.87
C ALA A 160 20.62 -21.66 -10.87
N GLU A 161 20.11 -22.84 -11.17
CA GLU A 161 20.43 -24.05 -10.41
C GLU A 161 21.94 -24.24 -10.49
N GLN A 162 22.59 -24.04 -9.35
CA GLN A 162 24.02 -24.39 -9.24
C GLN A 162 24.10 -25.91 -9.29
N HIS A 163 24.52 -26.42 -10.42
CA HIS A 163 24.99 -27.82 -10.58
C HIS A 163 26.41 -27.96 -10.02
#